data_ba0b349b315621c8fdd70e2fc4501e84
#
_entry.id   ba0b349b315621c8fdd70e2fc4501e84
#
_cell.length_a   1.000
_cell.length_b   1.000
_cell.length_c   1.000
_cell.angle_alpha   90.00
_cell.angle_beta   90.00
_cell.angle_gamma   90.00
#
_symmetry.space_group_name_H-M   'P 1'
#
loop_
_entity.id
_entity.type
_entity.pdbx_description
1 polymer ?
#
loop_
_entity_poly.entity_id
_entity_poly.type
_entity_poly.pdbx_seq_one_letter_code
_entity_poly.pdbx_strand_id
1 'polypeptide(L)'
;MQDTFYVDGKDADGRQLLLRTHTSPMQVRYARTNTLPIKVIAPGRTYRVDSDATHSPMFHQVEGLWIAEDISFADLKGVYLNFVKAFFETDDLQVRFRPSYFPFTEPSAEIDIAFGSGPLKGRWLEVSGAGQVHPNVVRNMGLDPEQFIGFAFGSGIERLTMLRYGISDLRLFYEGDLRFLKQFN
;
A
#
# COMPACT_ATOMS: atom_id res chain seq x y z
N MET A 1 8.95 3.19 13.54
CA MET A 1 7.76 2.39 13.90
C MET A 1 6.56 3.32 13.77
N GLN A 2 5.48 2.87 13.13
CA GLN A 2 4.29 3.70 12.98
C GLN A 2 3.61 3.87 14.35
N ASP A 3 3.11 5.06 14.61
CA ASP A 3 2.31 5.31 15.81
C ASP A 3 1.03 4.46 15.79
N THR A 4 0.85 3.66 16.82
CA THR A 4 -0.17 2.60 16.86
C THR A 4 -1.22 2.93 17.91
N PHE A 5 -2.50 2.80 17.53
CA PHE A 5 -3.60 2.79 18.49
C PHE A 5 -3.70 1.42 19.16
N TYR A 6 -3.52 1.39 20.47
CA TYR A 6 -3.80 0.22 21.29
C TYR A 6 -5.24 0.25 21.79
N VAL A 7 -5.90 -0.91 21.78
CA VAL A 7 -7.26 -1.08 22.25
C VAL A 7 -7.22 -1.66 23.66
N ASP A 8 -8.10 -1.20 24.54
CA ASP A 8 -8.21 -1.80 25.87
C ASP A 8 -8.75 -3.23 25.74
N GLY A 9 -7.86 -4.19 25.94
CA GLY A 9 -8.13 -5.62 25.78
C GLY A 9 -6.89 -6.42 25.38
N LYS A 10 -6.97 -7.73 25.57
CA LYS A 10 -5.93 -8.69 25.21
C LYS A 10 -6.51 -9.83 24.40
N ASP A 11 -5.68 -10.46 23.57
CA ASP A 11 -6.05 -11.70 22.88
C ASP A 11 -5.98 -12.91 23.84
N ALA A 12 -6.28 -14.11 23.32
CA ALA A 12 -6.27 -15.35 24.08
C ALA A 12 -4.88 -15.71 24.67
N ASP A 13 -3.82 -15.19 24.07
CA ASP A 13 -2.42 -15.39 24.50
C ASP A 13 -1.95 -14.27 25.47
N GLY A 14 -2.84 -13.35 25.86
CA GLY A 14 -2.54 -12.24 26.76
C GLY A 14 -1.81 -11.07 26.10
N ARG A 15 -1.72 -11.02 24.75
CA ARG A 15 -1.07 -9.94 24.01
C ARG A 15 -2.02 -8.76 23.87
N GLN A 16 -1.48 -7.54 24.00
CA GLN A 16 -2.24 -6.30 23.82
C GLN A 16 -2.84 -6.22 22.41
N LEU A 17 -4.13 -5.94 22.32
CA LEU A 17 -4.81 -5.69 21.06
C LEU A 17 -4.45 -4.30 20.51
N LEU A 18 -4.45 -4.18 19.18
CA LEU A 18 -4.20 -2.93 18.49
C LEU A 18 -5.06 -2.80 17.23
N LEU A 19 -5.25 -1.57 16.77
CA LEU A 19 -5.79 -1.31 15.44
C LEU A 19 -4.66 -1.47 14.41
N ARG A 20 -4.93 -2.21 13.33
CA ARG A 20 -3.91 -2.48 12.30
C ARG A 20 -3.45 -1.20 11.63
N THR A 21 -2.13 -1.04 11.49
CA THR A 21 -1.49 0.11 10.86
C THR A 21 -1.29 -0.05 9.35
N HIS A 22 -1.51 -1.26 8.83
CA HIS A 22 -1.44 -1.61 7.40
C HIS A 22 -2.25 -2.90 7.13
N THR A 23 -2.53 -3.20 5.87
CA THR A 23 -3.31 -4.38 5.48
C THR A 23 -2.47 -5.64 5.27
N SER A 24 -1.14 -5.59 5.40
CA SER A 24 -0.20 -6.70 5.17
C SER A 24 -0.50 -8.00 5.94
N PRO A 25 -1.05 -8.00 7.17
CA PRO A 25 -1.40 -9.26 7.84
C PRO A 25 -2.38 -10.15 7.04
N MET A 26 -3.21 -9.54 6.19
CA MET A 26 -4.13 -10.27 5.32
C MET A 26 -3.40 -11.09 4.26
N GLN A 27 -2.25 -10.61 3.78
CA GLN A 27 -1.41 -11.32 2.81
C GLN A 27 -0.92 -12.66 3.36
N VAL A 28 -0.39 -12.66 4.59
CA VAL A 28 0.08 -13.88 5.28
C VAL A 28 -1.08 -14.84 5.54
N ARG A 29 -2.22 -14.32 6.02
CA ARG A 29 -3.42 -15.15 6.26
C ARG A 29 -3.93 -15.80 4.99
N TYR A 30 -4.00 -15.03 3.90
CA TYR A 30 -4.44 -15.54 2.60
C TYR A 30 -3.47 -16.62 2.07
N ALA A 31 -2.16 -16.37 2.14
CA ALA A 31 -1.16 -17.31 1.66
C ALA A 31 -1.18 -18.66 2.39
N ARG A 32 -1.51 -18.67 3.70
CA ARG A 32 -1.62 -19.90 4.50
C ARG A 32 -2.77 -20.81 4.12
N THR A 33 -3.77 -20.31 3.41
CA THR A 33 -5.01 -21.02 3.09
C THR A 33 -5.24 -21.21 1.59
N ASN A 34 -4.33 -20.70 0.76
CA ASN A 34 -4.45 -20.74 -0.69
C ASN A 34 -3.21 -21.35 -1.36
N THR A 35 -3.41 -21.89 -2.54
CA THR A 35 -2.35 -22.53 -3.34
C THR A 35 -1.61 -21.53 -4.21
N LEU A 36 -0.35 -21.83 -4.52
CA LEU A 36 0.47 -21.08 -5.46
C LEU A 36 0.03 -21.29 -6.93
N PRO A 37 0.25 -20.30 -7.81
CA PRO A 37 0.78 -18.97 -7.54
C PRO A 37 -0.22 -18.08 -6.82
N ILE A 38 0.23 -17.24 -5.88
CA ILE A 38 -0.61 -16.31 -5.15
C ILE A 38 -0.55 -14.94 -5.81
N LYS A 39 -1.71 -14.42 -6.20
CA LYS A 39 -1.90 -13.04 -6.64
C LYS A 39 -3.12 -12.49 -5.91
N VAL A 40 -2.91 -11.55 -5.01
CA VAL A 40 -4.00 -11.00 -4.20
C VAL A 40 -3.83 -9.52 -3.96
N ILE A 41 -4.94 -8.80 -3.91
CA ILE A 41 -5.02 -7.45 -3.36
C ILE A 41 -5.81 -7.48 -2.05
N ALA A 42 -5.37 -6.68 -1.08
CA ALA A 42 -5.98 -6.61 0.24
C ALA A 42 -6.35 -5.15 0.57
N PRO A 43 -7.51 -4.66 0.12
CA PRO A 43 -8.01 -3.36 0.53
C PRO A 43 -8.59 -3.40 1.94
N GLY A 44 -8.46 -2.30 2.67
CA GLY A 44 -9.06 -2.19 3.99
C GLY A 44 -8.70 -0.94 4.75
N ARG A 45 -9.43 -0.71 5.85
CA ARG A 45 -9.15 0.39 6.77
C ARG A 45 -7.88 0.13 7.55
N THR A 46 -7.11 1.18 7.76
CA THR A 46 -5.89 1.18 8.57
C THR A 46 -5.91 2.39 9.50
N TYR A 47 -5.12 2.31 10.58
CA TYR A 47 -5.18 3.29 11.66
C TYR A 47 -3.77 3.66 12.09
N ARG A 48 -3.50 4.98 12.20
CA ARG A 48 -2.22 5.51 12.69
C ARG A 48 -2.48 6.75 13.53
N VAL A 49 -1.69 6.94 14.57
CA VAL A 49 -1.77 8.17 15.41
C VAL A 49 -1.14 9.32 14.63
N ASP A 50 -1.89 9.85 13.67
CA ASP A 50 -1.47 10.96 12.82
C ASP A 50 -2.69 11.72 12.30
N SER A 51 -2.61 13.05 12.21
CA SER A 51 -3.74 13.88 11.76
C SER A 51 -3.26 15.25 11.26
N ASP A 52 -3.32 15.45 9.94
CA ASP A 52 -3.11 16.75 9.29
C ASP A 52 -3.88 16.83 7.95
N ALA A 53 -3.56 17.77 7.08
CA ALA A 53 -4.22 17.90 5.78
C ALA A 53 -3.94 16.71 4.82
N THR A 54 -2.90 15.92 5.10
CA THR A 54 -2.46 14.79 4.28
C THR A 54 -2.55 13.45 5.00
N HIS A 55 -2.86 13.46 6.30
CA HIS A 55 -2.98 12.30 7.16
C HIS A 55 -4.28 12.30 7.95
N SER A 56 -4.86 11.11 8.12
CA SER A 56 -6.04 10.87 8.95
C SER A 56 -5.77 9.71 9.90
N PRO A 57 -6.29 9.75 11.13
CA PRO A 57 -6.16 8.63 12.07
C PRO A 57 -6.72 7.31 11.53
N MET A 58 -7.69 7.37 10.64
CA MET A 58 -8.23 6.26 9.86
C MET A 58 -8.14 6.62 8.38
N PHE A 59 -7.62 5.70 7.58
CA PHE A 59 -7.56 5.82 6.13
C PHE A 59 -7.67 4.43 5.49
N HIS A 60 -7.82 4.39 4.16
CA HIS A 60 -7.88 3.14 3.44
C HIS A 60 -6.54 2.86 2.74
N GLN A 61 -6.12 1.62 2.80
CA GLN A 61 -4.94 1.13 2.11
C GLN A 61 -5.32 -0.03 1.20
N VAL A 62 -4.69 -0.12 0.05
CA VAL A 62 -4.69 -1.32 -0.79
C VAL A 62 -3.27 -1.85 -0.87
N GLU A 63 -3.09 -3.12 -0.56
CA GLU A 63 -1.83 -3.82 -0.75
C GLU A 63 -1.98 -4.92 -1.79
N GLY A 64 -0.94 -5.10 -2.60
CA GLY A 64 -0.82 -6.19 -3.54
C GLY A 64 0.28 -7.14 -3.11
N LEU A 65 0.05 -8.44 -3.33
CA LEU A 65 1.04 -9.50 -3.14
C LEU A 65 1.02 -10.42 -4.35
N TRP A 66 2.20 -10.73 -4.86
CA TRP A 66 2.37 -11.81 -5.84
C TRP A 66 3.53 -12.70 -5.41
N ILE A 67 3.27 -14.01 -5.28
CA ILE A 67 4.28 -15.04 -4.96
C ILE A 67 4.22 -16.14 -6.00
N ALA A 68 5.39 -16.50 -6.55
CA ALA A 68 5.60 -17.62 -7.46
C ALA A 68 7.10 -18.05 -7.42
N GLU A 69 7.48 -19.02 -8.25
CA GLU A 69 8.86 -19.52 -8.31
C GLU A 69 9.82 -18.56 -9.02
N ASP A 70 9.35 -17.80 -10.00
CA ASP A 70 10.17 -17.02 -10.94
C ASP A 70 9.83 -15.52 -10.98
N ILE A 71 9.40 -14.96 -9.87
CA ILE A 71 9.07 -13.53 -9.75
C ILE A 71 10.30 -12.69 -9.39
N SER A 72 10.36 -11.51 -9.94
CA SER A 72 11.47 -10.58 -9.75
C SER A 72 11.02 -9.18 -9.32
N PHE A 73 11.98 -8.38 -8.90
CA PHE A 73 11.74 -6.95 -8.66
C PHE A 73 11.39 -6.17 -9.95
N ALA A 74 11.77 -6.70 -11.12
CA ALA A 74 11.37 -6.14 -12.42
C ALA A 74 9.86 -6.32 -12.66
N ASP A 75 9.28 -7.46 -12.23
CA ASP A 75 7.84 -7.69 -12.30
C ASP A 75 7.07 -6.72 -11.42
N LEU A 76 7.55 -6.44 -10.19
CA LEU A 76 6.99 -5.40 -9.33
C LEU A 76 6.96 -4.06 -10.06
N LYS A 77 8.07 -3.65 -10.70
CA LYS A 77 8.14 -2.39 -11.46
C LYS A 77 7.12 -2.36 -12.59
N GLY A 78 7.01 -3.44 -13.36
CA GLY A 78 6.07 -3.56 -14.47
C GLY A 78 4.62 -3.49 -14.01
N VAL A 79 4.26 -4.25 -12.98
CA VAL A 79 2.90 -4.28 -12.42
C VAL A 79 2.51 -2.90 -11.87
N TYR A 80 3.40 -2.28 -11.09
CA TYR A 80 3.09 -0.99 -10.48
C TYR A 80 3.00 0.14 -11.51
N LEU A 81 3.88 0.17 -12.51
CA LEU A 81 3.80 1.13 -13.62
C LEU A 81 2.47 1.01 -14.37
N ASN A 82 2.06 -0.21 -14.71
CA ASN A 82 0.79 -0.45 -15.38
C ASN A 82 -0.41 -0.04 -14.51
N PHE A 83 -0.34 -0.32 -13.21
CA PHE A 83 -1.37 0.09 -12.26
C PHE A 83 -1.54 1.61 -12.22
N VAL A 84 -0.47 2.39 -12.04
CA VAL A 84 -0.60 3.85 -11.94
C VAL A 84 -1.01 4.49 -13.26
N LYS A 85 -0.55 3.98 -14.41
CA LYS A 85 -1.01 4.45 -15.73
C LYS A 85 -2.51 4.21 -15.92
N ALA A 86 -2.99 3.03 -15.59
CA ALA A 86 -4.41 2.69 -15.65
C ALA A 86 -5.24 3.52 -14.66
N PHE A 87 -4.75 3.69 -13.44
CA PHE A 87 -5.45 4.44 -12.39
C PHE A 87 -5.57 5.93 -12.72
N PHE A 88 -4.50 6.55 -13.22
CA PHE A 88 -4.50 7.97 -13.59
C PHE A 88 -4.96 8.24 -15.02
N GLU A 89 -5.24 7.20 -15.80
CA GLU A 89 -5.70 7.27 -17.20
C GLU A 89 -4.76 8.11 -18.07
N THR A 90 -3.43 7.94 -17.89
CA THR A 90 -2.42 8.68 -18.62
C THR A 90 -1.15 7.84 -18.84
N ASP A 91 -0.56 7.98 -20.04
CA ASP A 91 0.78 7.47 -20.34
C ASP A 91 1.88 8.49 -20.03
N ASP A 92 1.52 9.75 -19.82
CA ASP A 92 2.45 10.85 -19.52
C ASP A 92 2.76 10.89 -18.00
N LEU A 93 3.29 9.77 -17.51
CA LEU A 93 3.61 9.56 -16.10
C LEU A 93 4.93 8.81 -15.97
N GLN A 94 5.80 9.33 -15.10
CA GLN A 94 7.07 8.70 -14.76
C GLN A 94 6.97 8.05 -13.38
N VAL A 95 7.62 6.90 -13.22
CA VAL A 95 7.70 6.17 -11.95
C VAL A 95 9.17 5.98 -11.60
N ARG A 96 9.54 6.26 -10.36
CA ARG A 96 10.86 5.90 -9.84
C ARG A 96 10.73 5.12 -8.54
N PHE A 97 11.68 4.24 -8.33
CA PHE A 97 11.85 3.47 -7.11
C PHE A 97 13.07 3.99 -6.37
N ARG A 98 12.88 4.44 -5.13
CA ARG A 98 13.95 4.88 -4.24
C ARG A 98 14.22 3.80 -3.20
N PRO A 99 15.48 3.45 -2.89
CA PRO A 99 15.79 2.55 -1.79
C PRO A 99 15.13 3.04 -0.48
N SER A 100 14.55 2.10 0.27
CA SER A 100 13.92 2.36 1.56
C SER A 100 14.11 1.15 2.48
N TYR A 101 13.50 1.19 3.64
CA TYR A 101 13.51 0.09 4.59
C TYR A 101 12.13 -0.18 5.16
N PHE A 102 11.67 -1.43 5.00
CA PHE A 102 10.51 -1.98 5.69
C PHE A 102 10.87 -3.35 6.27
N PRO A 103 10.41 -3.69 7.50
CA PRO A 103 10.83 -4.93 8.16
C PRO A 103 10.30 -6.21 7.50
N PHE A 104 9.38 -6.08 6.54
CA PHE A 104 8.71 -7.19 5.85
C PHE A 104 9.09 -7.31 4.36
N THR A 105 10.00 -6.46 3.87
CA THR A 105 10.55 -6.53 2.50
C THR A 105 12.06 -6.36 2.47
N GLU A 106 12.74 -7.05 1.53
CA GLU A 106 14.17 -6.94 1.28
C GLU A 106 14.49 -7.40 -0.16
N PRO A 107 14.92 -6.48 -1.06
CA PRO A 107 15.05 -5.03 -0.86
C PRO A 107 13.70 -4.33 -0.76
N SER A 108 13.72 -3.18 -0.06
CA SER A 108 12.57 -2.28 0.06
C SER A 108 12.72 -1.05 -0.82
N ALA A 109 11.60 -0.52 -1.28
CA ALA A 109 11.58 0.72 -2.06
C ALA A 109 10.36 1.56 -1.74
N GLU A 110 10.52 2.87 -1.76
CA GLU A 110 9.44 3.84 -1.92
C GLU A 110 9.22 4.12 -3.40
N ILE A 111 7.97 4.27 -3.79
CA ILE A 111 7.58 4.54 -5.16
C ILE A 111 7.05 5.95 -5.27
N ASP A 112 7.72 6.75 -6.11
CA ASP A 112 7.29 8.09 -6.46
C ASP A 112 6.79 8.12 -7.90
N ILE A 113 5.81 8.99 -8.16
CA ILE A 113 5.32 9.31 -9.49
C ILE A 113 5.54 10.79 -9.81
N ALA A 114 5.71 11.10 -11.09
CA ALA A 114 5.72 12.47 -11.59
C ALA A 114 4.89 12.57 -12.87
N PHE A 115 4.02 13.57 -12.94
CA PHE A 115 3.21 13.85 -14.12
C PHE A 115 4.01 14.69 -15.12
N GLY A 116 3.89 14.39 -16.42
CA GLY A 116 4.50 15.16 -17.50
C GLY A 116 3.73 16.44 -17.83
N SER A 117 2.47 16.56 -17.37
CA SER A 117 1.60 17.71 -17.63
C SER A 117 0.74 18.04 -16.40
N GLY A 118 -0.02 19.14 -16.48
CA GLY A 118 -0.94 19.59 -15.44
C GLY A 118 -0.27 20.31 -14.24
N PRO A 119 -1.05 20.60 -13.17
CA PRO A 119 -0.61 21.39 -12.03
C PRO A 119 0.53 20.77 -11.22
N LEU A 120 0.68 19.44 -11.31
CA LEU A 120 1.71 18.66 -10.60
C LEU A 120 2.89 18.30 -11.48
N LYS A 121 3.00 18.89 -12.69
CA LYS A 121 4.06 18.60 -13.65
C LYS A 121 5.45 18.64 -13.02
N GLY A 122 6.23 17.57 -13.24
CA GLY A 122 7.63 17.45 -12.84
C GLY A 122 7.87 17.32 -11.32
N ARG A 123 6.82 17.34 -10.49
CA ARG A 123 6.94 17.09 -9.05
C ARG A 123 6.91 15.59 -8.77
N TRP A 124 7.91 15.12 -8.05
CA TRP A 124 7.92 13.75 -7.55
C TRP A 124 7.07 13.64 -6.29
N LEU A 125 6.13 12.72 -6.30
CA LEU A 125 5.15 12.50 -5.25
C LEU A 125 5.18 11.05 -4.82
N GLU A 126 5.49 10.79 -3.56
CA GLU A 126 5.44 9.46 -2.99
C GLU A 126 4.00 8.95 -2.92
N VAL A 127 3.79 7.72 -3.38
CA VAL A 127 2.46 7.11 -3.47
C VAL A 127 2.39 5.69 -2.92
N SER A 128 3.54 5.04 -2.67
CA SER A 128 3.56 3.64 -2.21
C SER A 128 4.88 3.25 -1.57
N GLY A 129 4.81 2.33 -0.60
CA GLY A 129 5.92 1.49 -0.22
C GLY A 129 5.82 0.13 -0.90
N ALA A 130 6.96 -0.45 -1.28
CA ALA A 130 7.01 -1.73 -1.98
C ALA A 130 8.31 -2.48 -1.72
N GLY A 131 8.39 -3.72 -2.14
CA GLY A 131 9.64 -4.48 -2.11
C GLY A 131 9.44 -5.95 -2.39
N GLN A 132 10.55 -6.67 -2.43
CA GLN A 132 10.54 -8.11 -2.43
C GLN A 132 10.18 -8.61 -1.03
N VAL A 133 9.28 -9.58 -0.94
CA VAL A 133 8.83 -10.11 0.36
C VAL A 133 10.00 -10.72 1.11
N HIS A 134 10.19 -10.30 2.36
CA HIS A 134 11.28 -10.78 3.18
C HIS A 134 11.21 -12.31 3.39
N PRO A 135 12.32 -13.07 3.32
CA PRO A 135 12.31 -14.53 3.47
C PRO A 135 11.61 -15.04 4.73
N ASN A 136 11.73 -14.32 5.85
CA ASN A 136 11.01 -14.69 7.08
C ASN A 136 9.48 -14.56 6.95
N VAL A 137 9.01 -13.63 6.14
CA VAL A 137 7.56 -13.50 5.86
C VAL A 137 7.10 -14.65 4.98
N VAL A 138 7.89 -15.04 3.98
CA VAL A 138 7.61 -16.23 3.12
C VAL A 138 7.52 -17.48 4.00
N ARG A 139 8.47 -17.69 4.94
CA ARG A 139 8.39 -18.81 5.91
C ARG A 139 7.15 -18.74 6.79
N ASN A 140 6.76 -17.55 7.24
CA ASN A 140 5.54 -17.35 8.02
C ASN A 140 4.25 -17.66 7.24
N MET A 141 4.30 -17.60 5.92
CA MET A 141 3.23 -18.05 5.03
C MET A 141 3.17 -19.58 4.89
N GLY A 142 4.17 -20.30 5.38
CA GLY A 142 4.31 -21.76 5.24
C GLY A 142 4.99 -22.18 3.94
N LEU A 143 5.71 -21.26 3.29
CA LEU A 143 6.39 -21.48 2.02
C LEU A 143 7.93 -21.54 2.21
N ASP A 144 8.61 -22.23 1.31
CA ASP A 144 10.07 -22.28 1.27
C ASP A 144 10.61 -21.06 0.50
N PRO A 145 11.37 -20.16 1.16
CA PRO A 145 11.94 -18.97 0.51
C PRO A 145 13.06 -19.26 -0.48
N GLU A 146 13.59 -20.49 -0.52
CA GLU A 146 14.56 -20.92 -1.53
C GLU A 146 13.88 -21.31 -2.85
N GLN A 147 12.57 -21.65 -2.80
CA GLN A 147 11.78 -22.01 -3.97
C GLN A 147 10.84 -20.90 -4.42
N PHE A 148 10.32 -20.11 -3.48
CA PHE A 148 9.29 -19.13 -3.75
C PHE A 148 9.75 -17.74 -3.36
N ILE A 149 9.59 -16.83 -4.30
CA ILE A 149 9.88 -15.42 -4.14
C ILE A 149 8.60 -14.62 -4.37
N GLY A 150 8.53 -13.44 -3.85
CA GLY A 150 7.37 -12.59 -4.08
C GLY A 150 7.71 -11.12 -3.98
N PHE A 151 6.80 -10.30 -4.44
CA PHE A 151 6.82 -8.88 -4.17
C PHE A 151 5.49 -8.41 -3.56
N ALA A 152 5.56 -7.31 -2.84
CA ALA A 152 4.39 -6.63 -2.30
C ALA A 152 4.52 -5.11 -2.49
N PHE A 153 3.38 -4.45 -2.54
CA PHE A 153 3.28 -2.99 -2.51
C PHE A 153 2.07 -2.56 -1.69
N GLY A 154 2.11 -1.35 -1.14
CA GLY A 154 0.99 -0.78 -0.38
C GLY A 154 0.80 0.71 -0.69
N SER A 155 -0.40 1.08 -1.09
CA SER A 155 -0.78 2.47 -1.42
C SER A 155 -1.97 2.93 -0.61
N GLY A 156 -1.90 4.18 -0.10
CA GLY A 156 -3.04 4.85 0.51
C GLY A 156 -4.07 5.25 -0.55
N ILE A 157 -5.31 4.79 -0.42
CA ILE A 157 -6.37 5.04 -1.43
C ILE A 157 -6.69 6.52 -1.48
N GLU A 158 -6.82 7.18 -0.34
CA GLU A 158 -7.07 8.63 -0.28
C GLU A 158 -5.96 9.42 -0.95
N ARG A 159 -4.69 9.03 -0.76
CA ARG A 159 -3.55 9.69 -1.39
C ARG A 159 -3.63 9.63 -2.91
N LEU A 160 -3.91 8.46 -3.46
CA LEU A 160 -4.10 8.28 -4.90
C LEU A 160 -5.30 9.09 -5.41
N THR A 161 -6.41 9.08 -4.67
CA THR A 161 -7.63 9.81 -5.01
C THR A 161 -7.42 11.33 -4.98
N MET A 162 -6.71 11.84 -3.97
CA MET A 162 -6.32 13.26 -3.90
C MET A 162 -5.54 13.69 -5.15
N LEU A 163 -4.59 12.88 -5.58
CA LEU A 163 -3.79 13.18 -6.77
C LEU A 163 -4.60 13.11 -8.06
N ARG A 164 -5.50 12.14 -8.19
CA ARG A 164 -6.36 11.97 -9.37
C ARG A 164 -7.34 13.11 -9.55
N TYR A 165 -7.96 13.57 -8.47
CA TYR A 165 -9.05 14.56 -8.50
C TYR A 165 -8.62 15.97 -8.05
N GLY A 166 -7.34 16.19 -7.75
CA GLY A 166 -6.82 17.50 -7.35
C GLY A 166 -7.32 17.96 -5.97
N ILE A 167 -7.62 17.02 -5.06
CA ILE A 167 -8.09 17.32 -3.71
C ILE A 167 -6.88 17.65 -2.83
N SER A 168 -6.91 18.78 -2.17
CA SER A 168 -5.77 19.28 -1.37
C SER A 168 -5.82 18.90 0.11
N ASP A 169 -6.96 18.45 0.61
CA ASP A 169 -7.17 18.13 2.02
C ASP A 169 -7.90 16.78 2.17
N LEU A 170 -7.22 15.81 2.80
CA LEU A 170 -7.73 14.46 2.99
C LEU A 170 -8.97 14.42 3.90
N ARG A 171 -9.11 15.36 4.83
CA ARG A 171 -10.23 15.42 5.78
C ARG A 171 -11.57 15.58 5.09
N LEU A 172 -11.59 16.18 3.90
CA LEU A 172 -12.82 16.33 3.08
C LEU A 172 -13.50 15.01 2.75
N PHE A 173 -12.74 13.89 2.67
CA PHE A 173 -13.33 12.57 2.45
C PHE A 173 -14.20 12.08 3.62
N TYR A 174 -14.00 12.63 4.82
CA TYR A 174 -14.62 12.13 6.05
C TYR A 174 -15.58 13.13 6.71
N GLU A 175 -15.59 14.39 6.28
CA GLU A 175 -16.46 15.43 6.85
C GLU A 175 -17.93 15.29 6.44
N GLY A 176 -18.25 14.52 5.39
CA GLY A 176 -19.61 14.31 4.92
C GLY A 176 -20.28 15.55 4.30
N ASP A 177 -19.48 16.53 3.85
CA ASP A 177 -20.00 17.75 3.22
C ASP A 177 -20.62 17.42 1.85
N LEU A 178 -21.90 17.64 1.73
CA LEU A 178 -22.64 17.40 0.48
C LEU A 178 -22.15 18.25 -0.70
N ARG A 179 -21.57 19.42 -0.44
CA ARG A 179 -20.99 20.28 -1.50
C ARG A 179 -19.75 19.63 -2.09
N PHE A 180 -18.94 19.00 -1.24
CA PHE A 180 -17.78 18.23 -1.66
C PHE A 180 -18.20 16.99 -2.46
N LEU A 181 -19.17 16.24 -1.97
CA LEU A 181 -19.62 14.99 -2.60
C LEU A 181 -20.28 15.21 -3.97
N LYS A 182 -21.02 16.31 -4.14
CA LYS A 182 -21.73 16.65 -5.41
C LYS A 182 -20.81 16.88 -6.60
N GLN A 183 -19.54 17.18 -6.40
CA GLN A 183 -18.59 17.39 -7.50
C GLN A 183 -18.18 16.09 -8.23
N PHE A 184 -18.54 14.93 -7.70
CA PHE A 184 -18.21 13.61 -8.27
C PHE A 184 -19.42 12.91 -8.92
N ASN A 185 -20.55 13.59 -9.08
CA ASN A 185 -21.77 13.07 -9.72
C ASN A 185 -21.83 13.47 -11.20
#